data_37c907d3716283ac49282b3fd672f8cf
#
_entry.id   37c907d3716283ac49282b3fd672f8cf
#
_cell.length_a   1.000
_cell.length_b   1.000
_cell.length_c   1.000
_cell.angle_alpha   90.00
_cell.angle_beta   90.00
_cell.angle_gamma   90.00
#
_symmetry.space_group_name_H-M   'P 1'
#
loop_
_entity.id
_entity.type
_entity.pdbx_description
1 polymer ?
#
loop_
_entity_poly.entity_id
_entity_poly.type
_entity_poly.pdbx_seq_one_letter_code
_entity_poly.pdbx_strand_id
1 'polypeptide(L)'
;GPSGCDNTCGSTLENDECDICGGDGSDCSDVTLPIPIALGWNWFSINIEGDRSINNILSSLNATVDDFIKSQSSSAIYYGEEGWQGALTELSVTGMYMLKSANPDNLVISGSPVDPLVAPIALSEGWNWIGYTPQNDGPINDALASITATANDFIKSPTGASIYYGEESGWQGALSTLTPGEGYMLKVAIASDLIYPNFGPDDALVRIQEQNELPSSI
;
A
#
# COMPACT_ATOMS: atom_id res chain seq x y z
N GLY A 1 -8.31 -46.68 -5.45
CA GLY A 1 -9.12 -45.49 -5.16
C GLY A 1 -8.46 -44.24 -5.73
N PRO A 2 -9.19 -43.13 -5.90
CA PRO A 2 -8.55 -41.89 -6.34
C PRO A 2 -7.49 -41.47 -5.31
N SER A 3 -6.34 -41.02 -5.77
CA SER A 3 -5.30 -40.41 -4.96
C SER A 3 -5.51 -38.87 -5.00
N GLY A 4 -5.27 -38.21 -3.89
CA GLY A 4 -5.19 -36.76 -3.88
C GLY A 4 -3.99 -36.24 -4.69
N CYS A 5 -3.79 -34.95 -4.71
CA CYS A 5 -2.68 -34.31 -5.40
C CYS A 5 -1.29 -34.77 -4.89
N ASP A 6 -1.22 -35.33 -3.67
CA ASP A 6 -0.03 -35.91 -3.05
C ASP A 6 0.28 -37.36 -3.54
N ASN A 7 -0.51 -37.88 -4.50
CA ASN A 7 -0.42 -39.25 -5.02
C ASN A 7 -0.56 -40.35 -3.95
N THR A 8 -1.09 -40.03 -2.75
CA THR A 8 -1.32 -41.00 -1.68
C THR A 8 -2.71 -41.61 -1.84
N CYS A 9 -2.78 -42.95 -1.85
CA CYS A 9 -4.03 -43.68 -2.02
C CYS A 9 -5.00 -43.36 -0.86
N GLY A 10 -6.19 -42.83 -1.21
CA GLY A 10 -7.22 -42.43 -0.25
C GLY A 10 -7.03 -41.00 0.32
N SER A 11 -6.03 -40.27 -0.12
CA SER A 11 -5.92 -38.83 0.18
C SER A 11 -7.01 -38.04 -0.51
N THR A 12 -7.52 -37.01 0.17
CA THR A 12 -8.51 -36.04 -0.34
C THR A 12 -7.90 -34.65 -0.52
N LEU A 13 -6.56 -34.55 -0.44
CA LEU A 13 -5.87 -33.29 -0.68
C LEU A 13 -6.05 -32.86 -2.12
N GLU A 14 -6.43 -31.63 -2.31
CA GLU A 14 -6.54 -30.95 -3.61
C GLU A 14 -5.41 -29.91 -3.72
N ASN A 15 -5.06 -29.55 -4.94
CA ASN A 15 -4.19 -28.40 -5.16
C ASN A 15 -4.95 -27.14 -4.80
N ASP A 16 -4.27 -26.20 -4.15
CA ASP A 16 -4.76 -24.83 -4.02
C ASP A 16 -4.65 -24.06 -5.35
N GLU A 17 -4.94 -22.77 -5.31
CA GLU A 17 -4.91 -21.89 -6.50
C GLU A 17 -3.54 -21.79 -7.17
N CYS A 18 -2.47 -22.26 -6.50
CA CYS A 18 -1.10 -22.26 -7.00
C CYS A 18 -0.56 -23.63 -7.39
N ASP A 19 -1.43 -24.62 -7.52
CA ASP A 19 -1.01 -26.00 -7.75
C ASP A 19 -0.16 -26.60 -6.60
N ILE A 20 -0.24 -26.02 -5.39
CA ILE A 20 0.39 -26.59 -4.19
C ILE A 20 -0.58 -27.57 -3.55
N CYS A 21 -0.15 -28.83 -3.45
CA CYS A 21 -0.97 -29.90 -2.90
C CYS A 21 -1.23 -29.71 -1.41
N GLY A 22 -2.50 -29.50 -1.02
CA GLY A 22 -2.91 -29.26 0.36
C GLY A 22 -2.53 -27.88 0.88
N GLY A 23 -2.15 -26.95 0.01
CA GLY A 23 -1.95 -25.55 0.34
C GLY A 23 -3.27 -24.87 0.71
N ASP A 24 -3.16 -23.71 1.34
CA ASP A 24 -4.29 -22.87 1.74
C ASP A 24 -4.46 -21.61 0.86
N GLY A 25 -3.72 -21.56 -0.27
CA GLY A 25 -3.69 -20.41 -1.16
C GLY A 25 -2.78 -19.26 -0.68
N SER A 26 -2.22 -19.33 0.51
CA SER A 26 -1.40 -18.23 1.07
C SER A 26 -0.07 -18.06 0.35
N ASP A 27 0.50 -19.15 -0.17
CA ASP A 27 1.80 -19.13 -0.85
C ASP A 27 1.72 -18.73 -2.34
N CYS A 28 0.50 -18.59 -2.88
CA CYS A 28 0.29 -18.38 -4.32
C CYS A 28 0.56 -16.99 -4.82
N SER A 29 0.56 -16.03 -3.96
CA SER A 29 0.44 -14.65 -4.37
C SER A 29 1.53 -13.77 -3.79
N ASP A 30 2.65 -14.38 -3.34
CA ASP A 30 3.77 -13.57 -2.88
C ASP A 30 4.22 -12.62 -4.00
N VAL A 31 4.15 -11.36 -3.69
CA VAL A 31 4.59 -10.27 -4.55
C VAL A 31 5.84 -9.63 -3.96
N THR A 32 6.60 -8.97 -4.82
CA THR A 32 7.78 -8.22 -4.40
C THR A 32 7.54 -6.75 -4.65
N LEU A 33 7.71 -5.93 -3.61
CA LEU A 33 7.62 -4.48 -3.63
C LEU A 33 9.03 -3.87 -3.59
N PRO A 34 9.58 -3.43 -4.72
CA PRO A 34 10.82 -2.67 -4.74
C PRO A 34 10.54 -1.18 -4.51
N ILE A 35 11.19 -0.56 -3.53
CA ILE A 35 11.08 0.86 -3.22
C ILE A 35 12.46 1.50 -3.34
N PRO A 36 12.70 2.34 -4.37
CA PRO A 36 13.95 3.06 -4.51
C PRO A 36 14.14 4.04 -3.35
N ILE A 37 15.28 3.96 -2.68
CA ILE A 37 15.68 4.85 -1.60
C ILE A 37 16.80 5.76 -2.09
N ALA A 38 16.56 7.07 -2.09
CA ALA A 38 17.55 8.09 -2.39
C ALA A 38 18.33 8.49 -1.14
N LEU A 39 19.50 9.11 -1.33
CA LEU A 39 20.19 9.82 -0.25
C LEU A 39 19.28 10.90 0.35
N GLY A 40 19.14 10.93 1.65
CA GLY A 40 18.33 11.91 2.37
C GLY A 40 16.92 11.38 2.67
N TRP A 41 15.92 12.25 2.61
CA TRP A 41 14.56 11.92 3.01
C TRP A 41 13.77 11.24 1.89
N ASN A 42 13.17 10.10 2.22
CA ASN A 42 12.28 9.30 1.37
C ASN A 42 10.93 9.14 2.06
N TRP A 43 9.84 9.21 1.30
CA TRP A 43 8.51 8.89 1.78
C TRP A 43 8.09 7.57 1.16
N PHE A 44 7.65 6.63 1.97
CA PHE A 44 7.25 5.33 1.48
C PHE A 44 6.10 4.74 2.30
N SER A 45 5.46 3.74 1.74
CA SER A 45 4.50 2.87 2.42
C SER A 45 4.72 1.42 1.99
N ILE A 46 4.08 0.51 2.70
CA ILE A 46 4.14 -0.92 2.39
C ILE A 46 2.73 -1.43 2.10
N ASN A 47 2.61 -2.40 1.19
CA ASN A 47 1.36 -3.05 0.83
C ASN A 47 1.49 -4.58 0.83
N ILE A 48 2.38 -5.10 1.68
CA ILE A 48 2.72 -6.50 1.86
C ILE A 48 2.35 -6.92 3.28
N GLU A 49 1.68 -8.05 3.41
CA GLU A 49 1.42 -8.72 4.69
C GLU A 49 2.64 -9.56 5.13
N GLY A 50 2.63 -10.00 6.40
CA GLY A 50 3.66 -10.83 7.00
C GLY A 50 4.27 -10.21 8.25
N ASP A 51 5.54 -10.51 8.54
CA ASP A 51 6.28 -9.92 9.67
C ASP A 51 6.63 -8.46 9.37
N ARG A 52 5.85 -7.55 9.98
CA ARG A 52 5.98 -6.10 9.84
C ARG A 52 6.90 -5.45 10.86
N SER A 53 7.66 -6.24 11.60
CA SER A 53 8.70 -5.66 12.47
C SER A 53 9.68 -4.82 11.66
N ILE A 54 10.06 -3.67 12.20
CA ILE A 54 10.92 -2.69 11.50
C ILE A 54 12.23 -3.32 11.04
N ASN A 55 12.82 -4.20 11.86
CA ASN A 55 14.07 -4.86 11.53
C ASN A 55 13.92 -5.90 10.42
N ASN A 56 12.74 -6.52 10.28
CA ASN A 56 12.47 -7.44 9.18
C ASN A 56 12.20 -6.65 7.88
N ILE A 57 11.29 -5.69 7.91
CA ILE A 57 10.94 -4.88 6.73
C ILE A 57 12.16 -4.17 6.13
N LEU A 58 13.02 -3.57 6.97
CA LEU A 58 14.18 -2.82 6.50
C LEU A 58 15.45 -3.69 6.37
N SER A 59 15.33 -5.01 6.46
CA SER A 59 16.48 -5.94 6.43
C SER A 59 17.24 -5.97 5.11
N SER A 60 16.57 -5.63 4.00
CA SER A 60 17.22 -5.57 2.68
C SER A 60 18.06 -4.31 2.47
N LEU A 61 17.93 -3.29 3.33
CA LEU A 61 18.73 -2.08 3.25
C LEU A 61 20.13 -2.25 3.85
N ASN A 62 21.12 -1.66 3.21
CA ASN A 62 22.45 -1.45 3.77
C ASN A 62 22.44 -0.19 4.66
N ALA A 63 21.66 -0.26 5.76
CA ALA A 63 21.48 0.86 6.65
C ALA A 63 22.80 1.28 7.32
N THR A 64 22.97 2.58 7.51
CA THR A 64 24.15 3.20 8.15
C THR A 64 23.75 3.71 9.54
N VAL A 65 24.66 3.63 10.51
CA VAL A 65 24.44 4.21 11.85
C VAL A 65 23.94 5.65 11.71
N ASP A 66 22.92 6.01 12.52
CA ASP A 66 22.17 7.26 12.48
C ASP A 66 21.19 7.43 11.30
N ASP A 67 20.99 6.42 10.44
CA ASP A 67 19.83 6.41 9.59
C ASP A 67 18.57 6.44 10.46
N PHE A 68 17.55 7.16 9.99
CA PHE A 68 16.41 7.52 10.83
C PHE A 68 15.09 7.28 10.09
N ILE A 69 14.17 6.61 10.76
CA ILE A 69 12.80 6.42 10.24
C ILE A 69 11.78 6.96 11.22
N LYS A 70 10.68 7.51 10.68
CA LYS A 70 9.54 7.94 11.49
C LYS A 70 8.22 7.70 10.78
N SER A 71 7.19 7.44 11.59
CA SER A 71 5.78 7.55 11.25
C SER A 71 5.26 8.94 11.66
N GLN A 72 3.95 9.15 11.61
CA GLN A 72 3.31 10.37 12.10
C GLN A 72 3.52 10.58 13.61
N SER A 73 3.68 9.51 14.40
CA SER A 73 3.68 9.58 15.88
C SER A 73 4.89 8.95 16.55
N SER A 74 5.69 8.17 15.85
CA SER A 74 6.82 7.42 16.44
C SER A 74 8.01 7.36 15.50
N SER A 75 9.19 6.98 16.03
CA SER A 75 10.43 6.94 15.27
C SER A 75 11.38 5.86 15.77
N ALA A 76 12.36 5.50 14.94
CA ALA A 76 13.49 4.66 15.27
C ALA A 76 14.76 5.15 14.57
N ILE A 77 15.92 4.78 15.14
CA ILE A 77 17.26 5.07 14.63
C ILE A 77 17.99 3.74 14.44
N TYR A 78 18.83 3.64 13.44
CA TYR A 78 19.68 2.48 13.20
C TYR A 78 20.99 2.56 13.99
N TYR A 79 21.27 1.53 14.80
CA TYR A 79 22.45 1.45 15.68
C TYR A 79 23.46 0.37 15.23
N GLY A 80 23.50 0.03 13.95
CA GLY A 80 24.43 -0.99 13.45
C GLY A 80 24.00 -2.39 13.84
N GLU A 81 24.86 -3.14 14.57
CA GLU A 81 24.56 -4.54 14.96
C GLU A 81 23.31 -4.69 15.83
N GLU A 82 22.91 -3.63 16.55
CA GLU A 82 21.69 -3.63 17.36
C GLU A 82 20.42 -3.42 16.52
N GLY A 83 20.57 -3.08 15.23
CA GLY A 83 19.47 -2.82 14.31
C GLY A 83 18.74 -1.50 14.57
N TRP A 84 17.48 -1.44 14.14
CA TRP A 84 16.60 -0.30 14.34
C TRP A 84 16.02 -0.31 15.76
N GLN A 85 16.22 0.78 16.50
CA GLN A 85 15.77 0.95 17.88
C GLN A 85 14.95 2.22 18.03
N GLY A 86 13.85 2.15 18.77
CA GLY A 86 12.99 3.30 19.04
C GLY A 86 11.56 2.91 19.42
N ALA A 87 10.68 3.90 19.42
CA ALA A 87 9.25 3.69 19.68
C ALA A 87 8.50 3.13 18.46
N LEU A 88 9.06 3.28 17.25
CA LEU A 88 8.54 2.64 16.04
C LEU A 88 9.15 1.25 15.93
N THR A 89 8.37 0.23 16.27
CA THR A 89 8.78 -1.18 16.27
C THR A 89 8.20 -1.98 15.11
N GLU A 90 7.08 -1.52 14.57
CA GLU A 90 6.36 -2.17 13.47
C GLU A 90 5.88 -1.14 12.45
N LEU A 91 5.73 -1.57 11.20
CA LEU A 91 5.20 -0.79 10.10
C LEU A 91 3.77 -1.27 9.76
N SER A 92 2.81 -0.35 9.76
CA SER A 92 1.44 -0.64 9.32
C SER A 92 1.32 -0.45 7.80
N VAL A 93 0.56 -1.30 7.14
CA VAL A 93 0.22 -1.15 5.71
C VAL A 93 -0.62 0.10 5.43
N THR A 94 -1.31 0.61 6.46
CA THR A 94 -2.14 1.82 6.36
C THR A 94 -1.36 3.13 6.56
N GLY A 95 -0.09 3.05 6.98
CA GLY A 95 0.74 4.21 7.33
C GLY A 95 1.76 4.59 6.27
N MET A 96 2.10 5.88 6.23
CA MET A 96 3.26 6.39 5.52
C MET A 96 4.45 6.53 6.48
N TYR A 97 5.64 6.36 5.96
CA TYR A 97 6.90 6.51 6.69
C TYR A 97 7.85 7.45 5.97
N MET A 98 8.64 8.17 6.75
CA MET A 98 9.77 8.95 6.26
C MET A 98 11.06 8.29 6.71
N LEU A 99 11.87 7.85 5.75
CA LEU A 99 13.21 7.31 5.96
C LEU A 99 14.26 8.32 5.52
N LYS A 100 15.17 8.67 6.43
CA LYS A 100 16.38 9.42 6.09
C LYS A 100 17.53 8.44 5.99
N SER A 101 18.02 8.24 4.78
CA SER A 101 19.13 7.34 4.48
C SER A 101 20.40 8.10 4.13
N ALA A 102 21.54 7.63 4.64
CA ALA A 102 22.85 8.17 4.31
C ALA A 102 23.34 7.75 2.91
N ASN A 103 22.77 6.70 2.34
CA ASN A 103 23.15 6.17 1.05
C ASN A 103 21.92 5.85 0.18
N PRO A 104 22.02 5.95 -1.16
CA PRO A 104 20.99 5.42 -2.02
C PRO A 104 20.99 3.88 -1.96
N ASP A 105 19.79 3.27 -1.98
CA ASP A 105 19.60 1.83 -1.92
C ASP A 105 18.27 1.43 -2.56
N ASN A 106 17.92 0.17 -2.50
CA ASN A 106 16.61 -0.34 -2.91
C ASN A 106 16.03 -1.21 -1.78
N LEU A 107 14.97 -0.72 -1.14
CA LEU A 107 14.23 -1.49 -0.17
C LEU A 107 13.38 -2.51 -0.91
N VAL A 108 13.59 -3.80 -0.65
CA VAL A 108 12.85 -4.91 -1.27
C VAL A 108 12.10 -5.68 -0.20
N ILE A 109 10.78 -5.72 -0.34
CA ILE A 109 9.88 -6.42 0.59
C ILE A 109 9.13 -7.48 -0.22
N SER A 110 9.05 -8.70 0.30
CA SER A 110 8.30 -9.80 -0.33
C SER A 110 7.33 -10.42 0.66
N GLY A 111 6.18 -10.86 0.18
CA GLY A 111 5.13 -11.50 0.95
C GLY A 111 3.78 -11.39 0.26
N SER A 112 2.72 -11.80 0.95
CA SER A 112 1.38 -11.77 0.41
C SER A 112 0.87 -10.34 0.24
N PRO A 113 0.17 -10.02 -0.86
CA PRO A 113 -0.35 -8.68 -1.08
C PRO A 113 -1.46 -8.35 -0.09
N VAL A 114 -1.52 -7.09 0.33
CA VAL A 114 -2.65 -6.58 1.12
C VAL A 114 -3.90 -6.52 0.25
N ASP A 115 -5.03 -7.01 0.77
CA ASP A 115 -6.34 -6.71 0.17
C ASP A 115 -6.79 -5.31 0.62
N PRO A 116 -6.84 -4.33 -0.29
CA PRO A 116 -7.18 -2.96 0.05
C PRO A 116 -8.61 -2.79 0.58
N LEU A 117 -9.54 -3.70 0.22
CA LEU A 117 -10.94 -3.61 0.63
C LEU A 117 -11.15 -3.92 2.13
N VAL A 118 -10.23 -4.68 2.74
CA VAL A 118 -10.28 -5.04 4.16
C VAL A 118 -9.22 -4.32 5.01
N ALA A 119 -8.49 -3.37 4.42
CA ALA A 119 -7.47 -2.56 5.09
C ALA A 119 -7.86 -1.06 5.13
N PRO A 120 -8.98 -0.68 5.80
CA PRO A 120 -9.43 0.70 5.88
C PRO A 120 -8.41 1.57 6.64
N ILE A 121 -8.22 2.81 6.18
CA ILE A 121 -7.41 3.83 6.84
C ILE A 121 -8.33 4.81 7.54
N ALA A 122 -8.35 4.80 8.87
CA ALA A 122 -9.13 5.76 9.65
C ALA A 122 -8.49 7.16 9.56
N LEU A 123 -9.17 8.09 8.91
CA LEU A 123 -8.75 9.48 8.78
C LEU A 123 -9.33 10.33 9.90
N SER A 124 -8.47 11.14 10.51
CA SER A 124 -8.87 12.21 11.43
C SER A 124 -8.92 13.55 10.71
N GLU A 125 -9.72 14.50 11.21
CA GLU A 125 -9.66 15.88 10.75
C GLU A 125 -8.22 16.41 10.81
N GLY A 126 -7.77 17.08 9.77
CA GLY A 126 -6.41 17.59 9.63
C GLY A 126 -5.50 16.64 8.85
N TRP A 127 -4.21 16.60 9.19
CA TRP A 127 -3.19 15.85 8.46
C TRP A 127 -3.12 14.39 8.88
N ASN A 128 -3.15 13.51 7.88
CA ASN A 128 -2.98 12.07 8.00
C ASN A 128 -1.80 11.60 7.14
N TRP A 129 -0.96 10.75 7.68
CA TRP A 129 0.12 10.09 6.95
C TRP A 129 -0.39 8.73 6.51
N ILE A 130 -0.74 8.61 5.23
CA ILE A 130 -1.42 7.44 4.68
C ILE A 130 -0.51 6.60 3.79
N GLY A 131 -0.61 5.28 3.94
CA GLY A 131 -0.05 4.30 3.01
C GLY A 131 -0.94 4.13 1.77
N TYR A 132 -0.41 3.44 0.78
CA TYR A 132 -1.15 3.02 -0.41
C TYR A 132 -1.16 1.49 -0.47
N THR A 133 -2.32 0.89 -0.21
CA THR A 133 -2.46 -0.57 -0.06
C THR A 133 -2.66 -1.34 -1.36
N PRO A 134 -3.20 -0.76 -2.47
CA PRO A 134 -3.34 -1.48 -3.74
C PRO A 134 -2.00 -1.90 -4.34
N GLN A 135 -2.04 -2.95 -5.18
CA GLN A 135 -0.85 -3.51 -5.85
C GLN A 135 -0.56 -2.81 -7.20
N ASN A 136 -1.49 -2.01 -7.71
CA ASN A 136 -1.35 -1.30 -8.97
C ASN A 136 -1.61 0.20 -8.78
N ASP A 137 -1.09 1.01 -9.69
CA ASP A 137 -1.33 2.44 -9.73
C ASP A 137 -2.83 2.74 -9.83
N GLY A 138 -3.29 3.76 -9.11
CA GLY A 138 -4.68 4.20 -9.13
C GLY A 138 -4.82 5.69 -9.41
N PRO A 139 -5.72 6.10 -10.35
CA PRO A 139 -6.06 7.51 -10.52
C PRO A 139 -6.56 8.10 -9.19
N ILE A 140 -6.10 9.30 -8.84
CA ILE A 140 -6.36 9.90 -7.52
C ILE A 140 -7.85 10.04 -7.20
N ASN A 141 -8.69 10.36 -8.20
CA ASN A 141 -10.12 10.51 -8.00
C ASN A 141 -10.81 9.18 -7.68
N ASP A 142 -10.33 8.09 -8.25
CA ASP A 142 -10.82 6.75 -7.97
C ASP A 142 -10.29 6.23 -6.62
N ALA A 143 -9.01 6.44 -6.37
CA ALA A 143 -8.35 6.01 -5.14
C ALA A 143 -8.95 6.66 -3.90
N LEU A 144 -9.36 7.92 -3.99
CA LEU A 144 -9.95 8.67 -2.88
C LEU A 144 -11.48 8.76 -2.93
N ALA A 145 -12.15 7.93 -3.74
CA ALA A 145 -13.61 8.00 -3.92
C ALA A 145 -14.41 7.62 -2.66
N SER A 146 -13.84 6.82 -1.75
CA SER A 146 -14.51 6.37 -0.54
C SER A 146 -14.61 7.42 0.55
N ILE A 147 -13.79 8.48 0.53
CA ILE A 147 -13.82 9.53 1.56
C ILE A 147 -14.87 10.60 1.27
N THR A 148 -15.35 11.25 2.32
CA THR A 148 -16.19 12.46 2.20
C THR A 148 -15.29 13.69 2.01
N ALA A 149 -14.80 13.87 0.76
CA ALA A 149 -13.92 14.99 0.46
C ALA A 149 -14.68 16.33 0.44
N THR A 150 -14.05 17.38 0.95
CA THR A 150 -14.56 18.76 0.96
C THR A 150 -13.62 19.70 0.21
N ALA A 151 -14.17 20.77 -0.36
CA ALA A 151 -13.36 21.75 -1.09
C ALA A 151 -12.19 22.24 -0.23
N ASN A 152 -10.99 22.26 -0.81
CA ASN A 152 -9.69 22.54 -0.20
C ASN A 152 -9.08 21.39 0.66
N ASP A 153 -9.66 20.21 0.69
CA ASP A 153 -8.89 19.03 1.11
C ASP A 153 -7.68 18.88 0.19
N PHE A 154 -6.59 18.37 0.76
CA PHE A 154 -5.29 18.47 0.13
C PHE A 154 -4.48 17.20 0.31
N ILE A 155 -3.90 16.68 -0.77
CA ILE A 155 -2.98 15.55 -0.72
C ILE A 155 -1.65 15.91 -1.37
N LYS A 156 -0.57 15.35 -0.85
CA LYS A 156 0.78 15.53 -1.42
C LYS A 156 1.67 14.30 -1.23
N SER A 157 2.61 14.17 -2.16
CA SER A 157 3.80 13.33 -2.12
C SER A 157 5.05 14.23 -2.11
N PRO A 158 6.28 13.69 -2.10
CA PRO A 158 7.51 14.48 -2.28
C PRO A 158 7.58 15.22 -3.61
N THR A 159 6.89 14.73 -4.64
CA THR A 159 7.03 15.20 -6.03
C THR A 159 5.80 15.94 -6.57
N GLY A 160 4.65 15.86 -5.90
CA GLY A 160 3.43 16.46 -6.39
C GLY A 160 2.37 16.66 -5.31
N ALA A 161 1.35 17.43 -5.67
CA ALA A 161 0.21 17.69 -4.79
C ALA A 161 -1.07 17.87 -5.62
N SER A 162 -2.23 17.64 -4.96
CA SER A 162 -3.55 17.92 -5.51
C SER A 162 -4.50 18.46 -4.47
N ILE A 163 -5.46 19.25 -4.91
CA ILE A 163 -6.51 19.88 -4.10
C ILE A 163 -7.85 19.36 -4.61
N TYR A 164 -8.78 19.14 -3.70
CA TYR A 164 -10.15 18.82 -4.05
C TYR A 164 -10.97 20.10 -4.30
N TYR A 165 -11.55 20.23 -5.49
CA TYR A 165 -12.32 21.39 -5.93
C TYR A 165 -13.84 21.19 -5.89
N GLY A 166 -14.32 20.11 -5.28
CA GLY A 166 -15.73 19.74 -5.22
C GLY A 166 -16.11 18.63 -6.20
N GLU A 167 -17.36 18.18 -6.12
CA GLU A 167 -17.86 16.98 -6.83
C GLU A 167 -17.70 17.05 -8.36
N GLU A 168 -17.91 18.22 -8.96
CA GLU A 168 -17.81 18.37 -10.42
C GLU A 168 -16.37 18.30 -10.93
N SER A 169 -15.41 18.74 -10.15
CA SER A 169 -14.01 18.87 -10.57
C SER A 169 -13.10 17.79 -9.97
N GLY A 170 -13.47 17.26 -8.82
CA GLY A 170 -12.67 16.27 -8.08
C GLY A 170 -11.32 16.80 -7.62
N TRP A 171 -10.36 15.88 -7.51
CA TRP A 171 -8.96 16.18 -7.17
C TRP A 171 -8.21 16.67 -8.41
N GLN A 172 -7.57 17.85 -8.30
CA GLN A 172 -6.82 18.47 -9.39
C GLN A 172 -5.44 18.90 -8.90
N GLY A 173 -4.41 18.66 -9.70
CA GLY A 173 -3.03 19.05 -9.40
C GLY A 173 -1.99 18.22 -10.14
N ALA A 174 -0.74 18.33 -9.70
CA ALA A 174 0.38 17.59 -10.27
C ALA A 174 0.38 16.10 -9.83
N LEU A 175 -0.22 15.80 -8.67
CA LEU A 175 -0.40 14.43 -8.19
C LEU A 175 -1.72 13.88 -8.75
N SER A 176 -1.66 13.15 -9.85
CA SER A 176 -2.84 12.60 -10.53
C SER A 176 -3.03 11.09 -10.30
N THR A 177 -2.01 10.42 -9.79
CA THR A 177 -1.97 8.96 -9.60
C THR A 177 -1.30 8.64 -8.27
N LEU A 178 -1.81 7.64 -7.57
CA LEU A 178 -1.17 7.05 -6.40
C LEU A 178 -0.51 5.72 -6.80
N THR A 179 0.68 5.45 -6.27
CA THR A 179 1.56 4.37 -6.71
C THR A 179 1.97 3.47 -5.53
N PRO A 180 2.02 2.12 -5.71
CA PRO A 180 2.54 1.20 -4.71
C PRO A 180 3.94 1.59 -4.22
N GLY A 181 4.17 1.47 -2.92
CA GLY A 181 5.45 1.83 -2.31
C GLY A 181 5.60 3.30 -1.96
N GLU A 182 4.80 4.21 -2.53
CA GLU A 182 4.81 5.61 -2.16
C GLU A 182 3.94 5.90 -0.93
N GLY A 183 4.34 6.89 -0.15
CA GLY A 183 3.59 7.40 0.99
C GLY A 183 3.07 8.81 0.76
N TYR A 184 1.91 9.11 1.33
CA TYR A 184 1.21 10.38 1.10
C TYR A 184 0.82 11.08 2.39
N MET A 185 0.77 12.42 2.35
CA MET A 185 0.13 13.22 3.37
C MET A 185 -1.20 13.74 2.86
N LEU A 186 -2.29 13.32 3.50
CA LEU A 186 -3.65 13.72 3.19
C LEU A 186 -4.22 14.61 4.31
N LYS A 187 -4.69 15.79 3.96
CA LYS A 187 -5.40 16.69 4.86
C LYS A 187 -6.87 16.68 4.50
N VAL A 188 -7.72 16.31 5.47
CA VAL A 188 -9.18 16.29 5.31
C VAL A 188 -9.84 17.18 6.36
N ALA A 189 -10.96 17.80 5.99
CA ALA A 189 -11.78 18.59 6.93
C ALA A 189 -12.75 17.71 7.71
N ILE A 190 -13.09 16.52 7.21
CA ILE A 190 -14.05 15.60 7.81
C ILE A 190 -13.39 14.26 8.04
N ALA A 191 -13.46 13.74 9.28
CA ALA A 191 -13.00 12.40 9.61
C ALA A 191 -13.86 11.35 8.88
N SER A 192 -13.21 10.36 8.26
CA SER A 192 -13.85 9.26 7.52
C SER A 192 -12.89 8.09 7.37
N ASP A 193 -13.37 6.96 6.90
CA ASP A 193 -12.51 5.85 6.54
C ASP A 193 -12.17 5.93 5.04
N LEU A 194 -10.87 5.82 4.72
CA LEU A 194 -10.41 5.64 3.36
C LEU A 194 -10.27 4.14 3.09
N ILE A 195 -11.01 3.66 2.11
CA ILE A 195 -10.92 2.29 1.59
C ILE A 195 -10.53 2.41 0.12
N TYR A 196 -9.34 1.94 -0.21
CA TYR A 196 -8.91 1.92 -1.61
C TYR A 196 -9.66 0.83 -2.39
N PRO A 197 -10.05 1.10 -3.65
CA PRO A 197 -10.53 0.05 -4.54
C PRO A 197 -9.36 -0.86 -4.96
N ASN A 198 -9.70 -2.03 -5.48
CA ASN A 198 -8.71 -2.92 -6.08
C ASN A 198 -8.43 -2.50 -7.52
N PHE A 199 -7.23 -2.00 -7.82
CA PHE A 199 -6.83 -1.61 -9.17
C PHE A 199 -6.17 -2.81 -9.87
N GLY A 200 -6.97 -3.82 -10.27
CA GLY A 200 -6.52 -4.98 -11.02
C GLY A 200 -6.78 -4.86 -12.52
N PRO A 201 -6.21 -5.73 -13.36
CA PRO A 201 -6.55 -5.79 -14.77
C PRO A 201 -8.03 -6.08 -15.02
N ASP A 202 -8.73 -6.72 -14.08
CA ASP A 202 -10.16 -7.01 -14.17
C ASP A 202 -11.05 -5.79 -13.95
N ASP A 203 -10.62 -4.79 -13.16
CA ASP A 203 -11.37 -3.54 -12.95
C ASP A 203 -11.48 -2.70 -14.22
N ALA A 204 -10.48 -2.74 -15.09
CA ALA A 204 -10.52 -2.05 -16.38
C ALA A 204 -11.59 -2.64 -17.31
N LEU A 205 -11.81 -3.95 -17.24
CA LEU A 205 -12.83 -4.66 -18.04
C LEU A 205 -14.25 -4.40 -17.51
N VAL A 206 -14.43 -4.35 -16.19
CA VAL A 206 -15.72 -4.05 -15.55
C VAL A 206 -16.17 -2.63 -15.91
N ARG A 207 -15.29 -1.64 -15.86
CA ARG A 207 -15.60 -0.25 -16.23
C ARG A 207 -15.98 -0.09 -17.71
N ILE A 208 -15.36 -0.86 -18.62
CA ILE A 208 -15.70 -0.86 -20.03
C ILE A 208 -17.11 -1.45 -20.25
N GLN A 209 -17.50 -2.46 -19.47
CA GLN A 209 -18.84 -3.04 -19.53
C GLN A 209 -19.90 -2.08 -19.00
N GLU A 210 -19.67 -1.42 -17.87
CA GLU A 210 -20.60 -0.42 -17.30
C GLU A 210 -20.80 0.79 -18.22
N GLN A 211 -19.75 1.26 -18.91
CA GLN A 211 -19.86 2.35 -19.88
C GLN A 211 -20.63 1.97 -21.15
N ASN A 212 -20.65 0.68 -21.51
CA ASN A 212 -21.37 0.18 -22.68
C ASN A 212 -22.85 -0.17 -22.38
N GLU A 213 -23.24 -0.24 -21.10
CA GLU A 213 -24.62 -0.51 -20.67
C GLU A 213 -25.46 0.74 -20.38
N LEU A 214 -24.98 1.95 -20.70
CA LEU A 214 -25.81 3.14 -20.62
C LEU A 214 -26.99 3.01 -21.61
N PRO A 215 -28.25 3.01 -21.14
CA PRO A 215 -29.40 2.85 -22.01
C PRO A 215 -29.46 3.96 -23.00
N SER A 216 -29.48 3.61 -24.29
CA SER A 216 -29.85 4.53 -25.35
C SER A 216 -31.26 5.05 -25.05
N SER A 217 -31.35 6.26 -24.52
CA SER A 217 -32.60 6.96 -24.33
C SER A 217 -33.28 7.15 -25.70
N ILE A 218 -34.46 6.56 -25.81
CA ILE A 218 -35.42 6.76 -26.87
C ILE A 218 -36.02 8.18 -26.74
#